data_0b41208ae064e04926ef3b30dd6e743e
#
_entry.id   0b41208ae064e04926ef3b30dd6e743e
#
_cell.length_a   1.000
_cell.length_b   1.000
_cell.length_c   1.000
_cell.angle_alpha   90.00
_cell.angle_beta   90.00
_cell.angle_gamma   90.00
#
_symmetry.space_group_name_H-M   'P 1'
#
loop_
_entity.id
_entity.type
_entity.pdbx_description
1 polymer ?
#
loop_
_entity_poly.entity_id
_entity_poly.type
_entity_poly.pdbx_seq_one_letter_code
_entity_poly.pdbx_strand_id
1 'polypeptide(L)'
;KPNVGKSSLTNALLGKERNIVTPIAGTTRDSIATLYNKFGHEFMLVDTAGMRKKAKVHEDLEFYSVMRSIRAIEHSDVCILMVDAQTGIESQDMAIFNLIQRNKKGCVVVVNKWDTIEKDSNTMKEYTLAIKERLAPFTDLPIIFTSVINKQRIMDVLDAAAHVYENYSRKISTSKLNEEMLPEIENYPPPAWKGKYIKIKYITQLPTRSPSFAFFCNLPQYIREPYRRFLENKLRTKFDFLGCPVQIFLRQK
;
A
#
# COMPACT_ATOMS: atom_id res chain seq x y z
N LYS A 1 -11.34 8.09 -8.02
CA LYS A 1 -12.28 8.12 -9.15
C LYS A 1 -13.71 8.08 -8.61
N PRO A 2 -14.68 8.84 -9.15
CA PRO A 2 -16.09 8.71 -8.80
C PRO A 2 -16.65 7.36 -9.28
N ASN A 3 -17.71 6.89 -8.64
CA ASN A 3 -18.51 5.71 -9.03
C ASN A 3 -17.80 4.34 -9.05
N VAL A 4 -16.57 4.20 -8.57
CA VAL A 4 -15.89 2.90 -8.42
C VAL A 4 -16.43 2.05 -7.26
N GLY A 5 -17.33 2.59 -6.42
CA GLY A 5 -17.97 1.88 -5.32
C GLY A 5 -17.40 2.16 -3.93
N LYS A 6 -16.60 3.22 -3.73
CA LYS A 6 -16.05 3.58 -2.40
C LYS A 6 -17.11 3.71 -1.33
N SER A 7 -18.14 4.52 -1.60
CA SER A 7 -19.26 4.71 -0.66
C SER A 7 -20.03 3.42 -0.39
N SER A 8 -20.19 2.59 -1.43
CA SER A 8 -20.86 1.29 -1.32
C SER A 8 -20.07 0.33 -0.46
N LEU A 9 -18.73 0.26 -0.64
CA LEU A 9 -17.85 -0.57 0.19
C LEU A 9 -17.92 -0.15 1.66
N THR A 10 -17.77 1.13 1.95
CA THR A 10 -17.82 1.60 3.34
C THR A 10 -19.21 1.39 3.97
N ASN A 11 -20.29 1.61 3.21
CA ASN A 11 -21.64 1.32 3.70
C ASN A 11 -21.83 -0.19 3.94
N ALA A 12 -21.26 -1.05 3.09
CA ALA A 12 -21.34 -2.50 3.28
C ALA A 12 -20.55 -2.95 4.53
N LEU A 13 -19.40 -2.31 4.79
CA LEU A 13 -18.59 -2.58 5.98
C LEU A 13 -19.24 -2.08 7.27
N LEU A 14 -19.74 -0.84 7.27
CA LEU A 14 -20.35 -0.22 8.47
C LEU A 14 -21.72 -0.80 8.80
N GLY A 15 -22.42 -1.40 7.81
CA GLY A 15 -23.78 -1.90 7.95
C GLY A 15 -24.81 -0.79 8.03
N LYS A 16 -26.12 -1.16 8.22
CA LYS A 16 -27.21 -0.20 8.41
C LYS A 16 -27.20 0.44 9.80
N GLU A 17 -26.55 -0.18 10.76
CA GLU A 17 -26.41 0.34 12.11
C GLU A 17 -25.25 1.33 12.17
N ARG A 18 -25.57 2.59 12.01
CA ARG A 18 -24.68 3.73 12.20
C ARG A 18 -24.44 3.98 13.69
N ASN A 19 -23.87 3.03 14.40
CA ASN A 19 -23.53 3.24 15.79
C ASN A 19 -22.05 3.57 15.94
N ILE A 20 -21.86 4.78 16.48
CA ILE A 20 -20.64 5.37 17.02
C ILE A 20 -19.74 6.02 15.97
N VAL A 21 -20.18 7.16 15.49
CA VAL A 21 -19.26 8.20 15.02
C VAL A 21 -18.85 8.98 16.26
N THR A 22 -17.75 8.66 16.86
CA THR A 22 -17.06 9.58 17.77
C THR A 22 -16.18 10.47 16.92
N PRO A 23 -16.49 11.79 16.79
CA PRO A 23 -15.51 12.74 16.28
C PRO A 23 -14.38 12.77 17.31
N ILE A 24 -13.20 12.30 16.95
CA ILE A 24 -12.04 12.49 17.81
C ILE A 24 -11.76 14.00 17.81
N ALA A 25 -11.94 14.62 18.98
CA ALA A 25 -11.61 16.01 19.18
C ALA A 25 -10.11 16.21 18.91
N GLY A 26 -9.78 17.08 17.94
CA GLY A 26 -8.39 17.40 17.57
C GLY A 26 -8.04 17.17 16.10
N THR A 27 -8.90 16.52 15.30
CA THR A 27 -8.74 16.49 13.84
C THR A 27 -9.40 17.72 13.24
N THR A 28 -8.62 18.50 12.51
CA THR A 28 -9.07 19.66 11.71
C THR A 28 -10.34 19.31 10.93
N ARG A 29 -11.24 20.26 10.81
CA ARG A 29 -12.64 20.21 10.29
C ARG A 29 -12.94 19.37 9.03
N ASP A 30 -11.95 18.76 8.38
CA ASP A 30 -12.07 18.23 7.01
C ASP A 30 -11.86 16.71 6.82
N SER A 31 -11.39 15.95 7.81
CA SER A 31 -11.28 14.49 7.71
C SER A 31 -12.07 13.80 8.82
N ILE A 32 -13.15 13.13 8.45
CA ILE A 32 -13.92 12.32 9.41
C ILE A 32 -13.35 10.92 9.37
N ALA A 33 -12.69 10.53 10.45
CA ALA A 33 -12.31 9.15 10.69
C ALA A 33 -13.46 8.45 11.46
N THR A 34 -13.76 7.23 11.06
CA THR A 34 -14.80 6.41 11.70
C THR A 34 -14.16 5.13 12.23
N LEU A 35 -14.34 4.85 13.52
CA LEU A 35 -13.89 3.59 14.10
C LEU A 35 -14.75 2.45 13.54
N TYR A 36 -14.07 1.45 13.01
CA TYR A 36 -14.63 0.16 12.63
C TYR A 36 -14.13 -0.89 13.62
N ASN A 37 -15.03 -1.54 14.31
CA ASN A 37 -14.69 -2.63 15.24
C ASN A 37 -15.72 -3.75 15.08
N LYS A 38 -15.51 -4.63 14.09
CA LYS A 38 -16.38 -5.77 13.81
C LYS A 38 -15.56 -6.92 13.24
N PHE A 39 -16.03 -8.14 13.42
CA PHE A 39 -15.46 -9.39 12.87
C PHE A 39 -13.96 -9.58 13.19
N GLY A 40 -13.54 -9.18 14.40
CA GLY A 40 -12.14 -9.31 14.83
C GLY A 40 -11.18 -8.25 14.28
N HIS A 41 -11.68 -7.25 13.55
CA HIS A 41 -10.88 -6.15 13.01
C HIS A 41 -11.20 -4.84 13.71
N GLU A 42 -10.17 -4.07 14.05
CA GLU A 42 -10.27 -2.71 14.55
C GLU A 42 -9.49 -1.76 13.65
N PHE A 43 -10.19 -0.83 12.98
CA PHE A 43 -9.61 0.12 12.06
C PHE A 43 -10.19 1.53 12.24
N MET A 44 -9.37 2.53 11.95
CA MET A 44 -9.84 3.89 11.71
C MET A 44 -10.04 4.09 10.20
N LEU A 45 -11.29 4.12 9.76
CA LEU A 45 -11.63 4.41 8.36
C LEU A 45 -11.55 5.92 8.12
N VAL A 46 -10.58 6.35 7.32
CA VAL A 46 -10.34 7.76 6.98
C VAL A 46 -11.10 8.13 5.70
N ASP A 47 -11.56 9.39 5.62
CA ASP A 47 -12.33 9.97 4.49
C ASP A 47 -13.74 9.38 4.28
N THR A 48 -14.42 9.08 5.38
CA THR A 48 -15.83 8.67 5.33
C THR A 48 -16.79 9.84 5.07
N ALA A 49 -16.32 11.10 5.09
CA ALA A 49 -17.15 12.31 4.93
C ALA A 49 -17.63 12.56 3.49
N GLY A 50 -16.89 12.14 2.49
CA GLY A 50 -17.32 12.20 1.08
C GLY A 50 -18.63 11.46 0.81
N MET A 51 -19.07 10.65 1.77
CA MET A 51 -20.26 9.80 1.71
C MET A 51 -21.52 10.44 2.26
N ARG A 52 -21.41 11.57 3.01
CA ARG A 52 -22.56 12.19 3.70
C ARG A 52 -23.23 13.32 2.94
N LYS A 53 -22.62 13.89 1.90
CA LYS A 53 -23.20 15.00 1.14
C LYS A 53 -23.20 14.72 -0.36
N LYS A 54 -24.27 14.09 -0.86
CA LYS A 54 -24.80 14.41 -2.18
C LYS A 54 -25.47 15.78 -2.09
N ALA A 55 -24.70 16.85 -2.10
CA ALA A 55 -25.22 18.19 -2.18
C ALA A 55 -24.51 18.91 -3.34
N LYS A 56 -25.35 19.34 -4.28
CA LYS A 56 -25.10 20.26 -5.39
C LYS A 56 -24.02 21.29 -5.07
N VAL A 57 -22.87 21.22 -5.73
CA VAL A 57 -22.09 22.40 -6.13
C VAL A 57 -21.20 21.98 -7.32
N HIS A 58 -21.28 22.69 -8.41
CA HIS A 58 -20.48 22.55 -9.62
C HIS A 58 -19.18 23.37 -9.50
N GLU A 59 -18.12 22.91 -10.16
CA GLU A 59 -16.88 23.58 -10.56
C GLU A 59 -15.67 23.62 -9.60
N ASP A 60 -15.81 23.71 -8.27
CA ASP A 60 -14.66 23.61 -7.36
C ASP A 60 -14.39 22.19 -6.84
N LEU A 61 -15.16 21.21 -7.30
CA LEU A 61 -15.22 19.85 -6.76
C LEU A 61 -13.97 19.00 -7.03
N GLU A 62 -13.28 19.22 -8.15
CA GLU A 62 -12.11 18.40 -8.49
C GLU A 62 -10.91 18.74 -7.62
N PHE A 63 -10.60 20.02 -7.44
CA PHE A 63 -9.49 20.47 -6.60
C PHE A 63 -9.69 20.05 -5.14
N TYR A 64 -10.87 20.26 -4.57
CA TYR A 64 -11.20 19.82 -3.21
C TYR A 64 -11.17 18.30 -3.04
N SER A 65 -11.56 17.55 -4.08
CA SER A 65 -11.50 16.09 -4.08
C SER A 65 -10.05 15.57 -4.06
N VAL A 66 -9.15 16.20 -4.84
CA VAL A 66 -7.73 15.85 -4.86
C VAL A 66 -7.06 16.17 -3.52
N MET A 67 -7.28 17.36 -2.97
CA MET A 67 -6.72 17.77 -1.68
C MET A 67 -7.21 16.88 -0.54
N ARG A 68 -8.48 16.46 -0.57
CA ARG A 68 -9.03 15.52 0.40
C ARG A 68 -8.37 14.14 0.28
N SER A 69 -8.15 13.65 -0.94
CA SER A 69 -7.46 12.39 -1.18
C SER A 69 -6.01 12.43 -0.68
N ILE A 70 -5.31 13.55 -0.88
CA ILE A 70 -3.94 13.75 -0.36
C ILE A 70 -3.93 13.67 1.17
N ARG A 71 -4.81 14.41 1.85
CA ARG A 71 -4.92 14.39 3.31
C ARG A 71 -5.28 13.01 3.84
N ALA A 72 -6.22 12.31 3.19
CA ALA A 72 -6.58 10.95 3.58
C ALA A 72 -5.38 9.99 3.48
N ILE A 73 -4.59 10.09 2.42
CA ILE A 73 -3.38 9.29 2.25
C ILE A 73 -2.35 9.64 3.32
N GLU A 74 -2.12 10.91 3.62
CA GLU A 74 -1.14 11.34 4.63
C GLU A 74 -1.47 10.82 6.03
N HIS A 75 -2.75 10.77 6.39
CA HIS A 75 -3.24 10.33 7.69
C HIS A 75 -3.53 8.82 7.80
N SER A 76 -3.36 8.06 6.72
CA SER A 76 -3.56 6.60 6.71
C SER A 76 -2.22 5.87 6.83
N ASP A 77 -2.24 4.64 7.34
CA ASP A 77 -1.11 3.71 7.29
C ASP A 77 -1.22 2.79 6.05
N VAL A 78 -2.43 2.34 5.74
CA VAL A 78 -2.75 1.51 4.58
C VAL A 78 -3.85 2.17 3.76
N CYS A 79 -3.67 2.20 2.45
CA CYS A 79 -4.62 2.75 1.49
C CYS A 79 -5.28 1.63 0.70
N ILE A 80 -6.59 1.69 0.54
CA ILE A 80 -7.35 0.80 -0.35
C ILE A 80 -7.59 1.56 -1.66
N LEU A 81 -6.90 1.14 -2.72
CA LEU A 81 -7.07 1.67 -4.07
C LEU A 81 -8.18 0.89 -4.79
N MET A 82 -9.34 1.51 -4.95
CA MET A 82 -10.46 0.88 -5.66
C MET A 82 -10.43 1.20 -7.15
N VAL A 83 -10.52 0.15 -7.95
CA VAL A 83 -10.54 0.18 -9.42
C VAL A 83 -11.85 -0.45 -9.91
N ASP A 84 -12.42 0.09 -10.99
CA ASP A 84 -13.58 -0.50 -11.64
C ASP A 84 -13.13 -1.61 -12.60
N ALA A 85 -13.71 -2.81 -12.47
CA ALA A 85 -13.36 -3.94 -13.31
C ALA A 85 -13.63 -3.68 -14.81
N GLN A 86 -14.62 -2.86 -15.15
CA GLN A 86 -14.97 -2.56 -16.55
C GLN A 86 -13.95 -1.66 -17.24
N THR A 87 -13.34 -0.72 -16.49
CA THR A 87 -12.41 0.27 -17.08
C THR A 87 -10.94 -0.03 -16.77
N GLY A 88 -10.67 -0.90 -15.80
CA GLY A 88 -9.33 -1.17 -15.32
C GLY A 88 -8.67 0.05 -14.66
N ILE A 89 -7.34 0.06 -14.62
CA ILE A 89 -6.55 1.17 -14.07
C ILE A 89 -6.45 2.31 -15.09
N GLU A 90 -6.93 3.48 -14.72
CA GLU A 90 -6.87 4.70 -15.51
C GLU A 90 -5.83 5.68 -14.97
N SER A 91 -5.60 6.79 -15.69
CA SER A 91 -4.61 7.82 -15.35
C SER A 91 -4.83 8.42 -13.95
N GLN A 92 -6.10 8.61 -13.54
CA GLN A 92 -6.43 9.13 -12.22
C GLN A 92 -6.09 8.12 -11.11
N ASP A 93 -6.30 6.82 -11.34
CA ASP A 93 -5.93 5.77 -10.39
C ASP A 93 -4.41 5.70 -10.23
N MET A 94 -3.67 5.86 -11.35
CA MET A 94 -2.21 5.93 -11.34
C MET A 94 -1.71 7.16 -10.58
N ALA A 95 -2.35 8.33 -10.72
CA ALA A 95 -1.99 9.52 -9.97
C ALA A 95 -2.13 9.30 -8.46
N ILE A 96 -3.23 8.66 -8.03
CA ILE A 96 -3.47 8.31 -6.62
C ILE A 96 -2.45 7.26 -6.15
N PHE A 97 -2.19 6.23 -6.94
CA PHE A 97 -1.20 5.22 -6.61
C PHE A 97 0.20 5.81 -6.42
N ASN A 98 0.62 6.71 -7.31
CA ASN A 98 1.88 7.42 -7.18
C ASN A 98 1.95 8.27 -5.90
N LEU A 99 0.83 8.87 -5.47
CA LEU A 99 0.75 9.58 -4.19
C LEU A 99 0.90 8.63 -3.00
N ILE A 100 0.25 7.46 -3.04
CA ILE A 100 0.39 6.41 -2.02
C ILE A 100 1.86 5.99 -1.88
N GLN A 101 2.52 5.74 -3.02
CA GLN A 101 3.94 5.37 -3.05
C GLN A 101 4.86 6.47 -2.51
N ARG A 102 4.65 7.73 -2.94
CA ARG A 102 5.44 8.89 -2.48
C ARG A 102 5.32 9.09 -0.97
N ASN A 103 4.12 8.88 -0.42
CA ASN A 103 3.85 8.93 1.01
C ASN A 103 4.22 7.64 1.74
N LYS A 104 4.75 6.64 1.02
CA LYS A 104 5.26 5.37 1.58
C LYS A 104 4.24 4.62 2.42
N LYS A 105 3.00 4.62 1.95
CA LYS A 105 1.88 3.94 2.61
C LYS A 105 1.73 2.51 2.11
N GLY A 106 1.21 1.62 2.98
CA GLY A 106 0.73 0.32 2.55
C GLY A 106 -0.40 0.46 1.53
N CYS A 107 -0.55 -0.50 0.63
CA CYS A 107 -1.57 -0.45 -0.42
C CYS A 107 -2.21 -1.82 -0.66
N VAL A 108 -3.53 -1.83 -0.74
CA VAL A 108 -4.36 -2.95 -1.23
C VAL A 108 -5.10 -2.46 -2.47
N VAL A 109 -5.05 -3.23 -3.55
CA VAL A 109 -5.83 -2.94 -4.77
C VAL A 109 -7.12 -3.73 -4.73
N VAL A 110 -8.24 -3.05 -4.91
CA VAL A 110 -9.57 -3.66 -4.94
C VAL A 110 -10.19 -3.45 -6.32
N VAL A 111 -10.39 -4.52 -7.05
CA VAL A 111 -11.10 -4.53 -8.34
C VAL A 111 -12.56 -4.80 -8.06
N ASN A 112 -13.37 -3.73 -8.07
CA ASN A 112 -14.79 -3.81 -7.76
C ASN A 112 -15.64 -3.93 -9.03
N LYS A 113 -16.89 -4.28 -8.87
CA LYS A 113 -17.86 -4.62 -9.92
C LYS A 113 -17.44 -5.88 -10.71
N TRP A 114 -16.79 -6.80 -10.05
CA TRP A 114 -16.35 -8.05 -10.66
C TRP A 114 -17.50 -8.91 -11.16
N ASP A 115 -18.70 -8.67 -10.68
CA ASP A 115 -19.96 -9.30 -11.15
C ASP A 115 -20.34 -8.91 -12.57
N THR A 116 -19.87 -7.77 -13.08
CA THR A 116 -20.22 -7.26 -14.42
C THR A 116 -19.29 -7.76 -15.53
N ILE A 117 -18.26 -8.53 -15.19
CA ILE A 117 -17.28 -9.07 -16.13
C ILE A 117 -17.66 -10.49 -16.53
N GLU A 118 -17.65 -10.78 -17.83
CA GLU A 118 -17.69 -12.15 -18.33
C GLU A 118 -16.38 -12.86 -17.96
N LYS A 119 -16.50 -14.07 -17.42
CA LYS A 119 -15.38 -14.77 -16.78
C LYS A 119 -15.17 -16.13 -17.38
N ASP A 120 -13.93 -16.42 -17.70
CA ASP A 120 -13.40 -17.75 -17.90
C ASP A 120 -12.40 -18.12 -16.81
N SER A 121 -11.74 -19.27 -16.94
CA SER A 121 -10.75 -19.76 -15.98
C SER A 121 -9.49 -18.88 -15.88
N ASN A 122 -9.19 -18.06 -16.89
CA ASN A 122 -7.97 -17.24 -16.98
C ASN A 122 -8.22 -15.76 -16.69
N THR A 123 -9.44 -15.29 -16.76
CA THR A 123 -9.82 -13.86 -16.65
C THR A 123 -9.20 -13.18 -15.43
N MET A 124 -9.28 -13.81 -14.25
CA MET A 124 -8.69 -13.23 -13.03
C MET A 124 -7.16 -13.12 -13.10
N LYS A 125 -6.51 -14.10 -13.70
CA LYS A 125 -5.05 -14.11 -13.87
C LYS A 125 -4.60 -13.01 -14.84
N GLU A 126 -5.30 -12.85 -15.94
CA GLU A 126 -5.03 -11.82 -16.96
C GLU A 126 -5.22 -10.42 -16.39
N TYR A 127 -6.32 -10.18 -15.67
CA TYR A 127 -6.53 -8.91 -14.95
C TYR A 127 -5.44 -8.62 -13.92
N THR A 128 -5.02 -9.64 -13.17
CA THR A 128 -3.93 -9.50 -12.19
C THR A 128 -2.63 -9.09 -12.86
N LEU A 129 -2.28 -9.72 -13.99
CA LEU A 129 -1.07 -9.38 -14.75
C LEU A 129 -1.15 -7.96 -15.32
N ALA A 130 -2.25 -7.60 -15.96
CA ALA A 130 -2.45 -6.26 -16.51
C ALA A 130 -2.36 -5.16 -15.43
N ILE A 131 -2.93 -5.41 -14.24
CA ILE A 131 -2.83 -4.49 -13.10
C ILE A 131 -1.38 -4.36 -12.65
N LYS A 132 -0.66 -5.48 -12.48
CA LYS A 132 0.75 -5.47 -12.05
C LYS A 132 1.65 -4.74 -13.05
N GLU A 133 1.45 -4.94 -14.34
CA GLU A 133 2.19 -4.22 -15.40
C GLU A 133 1.99 -2.71 -15.28
N ARG A 134 0.75 -2.26 -15.07
CA ARG A 134 0.44 -0.84 -14.91
C ARG A 134 1.02 -0.24 -13.64
N LEU A 135 1.09 -1.00 -12.55
CA LEU A 135 1.59 -0.54 -11.25
C LEU A 135 3.12 -0.70 -11.09
N ALA A 136 3.81 -1.27 -12.07
CA ALA A 136 5.26 -1.43 -11.99
C ALA A 136 5.98 -0.08 -11.71
N PRO A 137 7.07 -0.08 -10.94
CA PRO A 137 7.81 -1.24 -10.43
C PRO A 137 7.28 -1.85 -9.11
N PHE A 138 6.30 -1.23 -8.44
CA PHE A 138 5.74 -1.75 -7.19
C PHE A 138 4.57 -2.70 -7.48
N THR A 139 4.89 -3.96 -7.72
CA THR A 139 3.92 -5.00 -8.13
C THR A 139 3.59 -6.00 -7.04
N ASP A 140 4.29 -5.93 -5.90
CA ASP A 140 4.09 -6.80 -4.73
C ASP A 140 2.94 -6.28 -3.87
N LEU A 141 1.72 -6.41 -4.41
CA LEU A 141 0.48 -5.87 -3.84
C LEU A 141 -0.60 -6.95 -3.79
N PRO A 142 -1.39 -7.01 -2.71
CA PRO A 142 -2.62 -7.78 -2.71
C PRO A 142 -3.64 -7.15 -3.67
N ILE A 143 -4.23 -7.99 -4.53
CA ILE A 143 -5.27 -7.60 -5.49
C ILE A 143 -6.50 -8.44 -5.18
N ILE A 144 -7.58 -7.78 -4.74
CA ILE A 144 -8.82 -8.42 -4.33
C ILE A 144 -9.92 -8.08 -5.32
N PHE A 145 -10.54 -9.10 -5.90
CA PHE A 145 -11.66 -8.94 -6.82
C PHE A 145 -12.98 -9.02 -6.05
N THR A 146 -13.76 -7.94 -6.05
CA THR A 146 -14.97 -7.80 -5.23
C THR A 146 -16.20 -7.49 -6.08
N SER A 147 -17.36 -7.90 -5.56
CA SER A 147 -18.64 -7.29 -5.93
C SER A 147 -19.29 -6.75 -4.66
N VAL A 148 -19.20 -5.44 -4.46
CA VAL A 148 -19.77 -4.81 -3.27
C VAL A 148 -21.30 -4.93 -3.26
N ILE A 149 -21.94 -4.88 -4.42
CA ILE A 149 -23.40 -5.04 -4.55
C ILE A 149 -23.83 -6.42 -4.07
N ASN A 150 -23.11 -7.46 -4.49
CA ASN A 150 -23.38 -8.84 -4.12
C ASN A 150 -22.71 -9.26 -2.80
N LYS A 151 -22.04 -8.34 -2.11
CA LYS A 151 -21.28 -8.57 -0.86
C LYS A 151 -20.21 -9.66 -0.98
N GLN A 152 -19.64 -9.84 -2.17
CA GLN A 152 -18.62 -10.85 -2.41
C GLN A 152 -17.23 -10.33 -2.06
N ARG A 153 -16.47 -11.10 -1.26
CA ARG A 153 -15.08 -10.85 -0.85
C ARG A 153 -14.82 -9.50 -0.19
N ILE A 154 -15.83 -8.93 0.48
CA ILE A 154 -15.67 -7.65 1.20
C ILE A 154 -14.77 -7.85 2.41
N MET A 155 -14.89 -8.98 3.11
CA MET A 155 -14.07 -9.27 4.28
C MET A 155 -12.61 -9.53 3.89
N ASP A 156 -12.35 -10.16 2.75
CA ASP A 156 -11.00 -10.37 2.22
C ASP A 156 -10.24 -9.04 2.05
N VAL A 157 -10.95 -7.94 1.79
CA VAL A 157 -10.35 -6.59 1.72
C VAL A 157 -9.83 -6.14 3.08
N LEU A 158 -10.57 -6.42 4.15
CA LEU A 158 -10.15 -6.07 5.52
C LEU A 158 -9.00 -6.96 5.97
N ASP A 159 -9.08 -8.28 5.69
CA ASP A 159 -8.01 -9.22 5.99
C ASP A 159 -6.72 -8.82 5.29
N ALA A 160 -6.80 -8.46 4.00
CA ALA A 160 -5.66 -7.98 3.23
C ALA A 160 -5.11 -6.66 3.79
N ALA A 161 -5.97 -5.73 4.21
CA ALA A 161 -5.55 -4.48 4.80
C ALA A 161 -4.86 -4.68 6.16
N ALA A 162 -5.38 -5.60 6.99
CA ALA A 162 -4.76 -6.00 8.26
C ALA A 162 -3.37 -6.60 8.03
N HIS A 163 -3.27 -7.55 7.11
CA HIS A 163 -1.99 -8.18 6.77
C HIS A 163 -0.96 -7.17 6.24
N VAL A 164 -1.37 -6.24 5.37
CA VAL A 164 -0.50 -5.15 4.92
C VAL A 164 -0.08 -4.26 6.09
N TYR A 165 -0.97 -3.96 7.04
CA TYR A 165 -0.61 -3.17 8.22
C TYR A 165 0.38 -3.90 9.13
N GLU A 166 0.22 -5.20 9.33
CA GLU A 166 1.18 -6.04 10.07
C GLU A 166 2.57 -5.98 9.41
N ASN A 167 2.63 -6.12 8.09
CA ASN A 167 3.86 -6.00 7.32
C ASN A 167 4.45 -4.58 7.40
N TYR A 168 3.60 -3.56 7.34
CA TYR A 168 3.97 -2.15 7.40
C TYR A 168 4.58 -1.77 8.76
N SER A 169 4.01 -2.29 9.83
CA SER A 169 4.44 -2.02 11.21
C SER A 169 5.50 -2.99 11.75
N ARG A 170 5.85 -4.02 10.96
CA ARG A 170 6.77 -5.09 11.35
C ARG A 170 8.12 -4.56 11.81
N LYS A 171 8.57 -5.05 12.96
CA LYS A 171 9.91 -4.80 13.49
C LYS A 171 10.74 -6.08 13.44
N ILE A 172 11.91 -5.98 12.83
CA ILE A 172 12.85 -7.08 12.67
C ILE A 172 14.11 -6.72 13.44
N SER A 173 14.58 -7.61 14.31
CA SER A 173 15.81 -7.38 15.06
C SER A 173 17.03 -7.31 14.14
N THR A 174 18.02 -6.52 14.53
CA THR A 174 19.28 -6.40 13.80
C THR A 174 19.98 -7.76 13.64
N SER A 175 19.92 -8.61 14.67
CA SER A 175 20.49 -9.97 14.62
C SER A 175 19.84 -10.77 13.49
N LYS A 176 18.51 -10.86 13.48
CA LYS A 176 17.77 -11.63 12.46
C LYS A 176 17.96 -11.08 11.05
N LEU A 177 18.00 -9.74 10.89
CA LEU A 177 18.30 -9.13 9.60
C LEU A 177 19.67 -9.53 9.06
N ASN A 178 20.70 -9.51 9.93
CA ASN A 178 22.05 -9.84 9.51
C ASN A 178 22.23 -11.35 9.26
N GLU A 179 21.62 -12.19 10.09
CA GLU A 179 21.60 -13.66 9.91
C GLU A 179 21.03 -14.05 8.54
N GLU A 180 19.92 -13.44 8.12
CA GLU A 180 19.24 -13.78 6.86
C GLU A 180 19.84 -13.11 5.63
N MET A 181 20.34 -11.88 5.77
CA MET A 181 20.72 -11.07 4.62
C MET A 181 22.22 -11.10 4.30
N LEU A 182 23.10 -11.21 5.31
CA LEU A 182 24.55 -11.20 5.04
C LEU A 182 25.00 -12.39 4.18
N PRO A 183 24.51 -13.62 4.37
CA PRO A 183 24.87 -14.73 3.47
C PRO A 183 24.44 -14.47 2.01
N GLU A 184 23.28 -13.87 1.78
CA GLU A 184 22.82 -13.52 0.43
C GLU A 184 23.72 -12.47 -0.23
N ILE A 185 24.21 -11.51 0.56
CA ILE A 185 25.13 -10.46 0.10
C ILE A 185 26.53 -11.02 -0.13
N GLU A 186 26.99 -11.95 0.69
CA GLU A 186 28.27 -12.62 0.51
C GLU A 186 28.30 -13.50 -0.74
N ASN A 187 27.19 -14.20 -1.03
CA ASN A 187 27.03 -15.01 -2.23
C ASN A 187 26.93 -14.15 -3.51
N TYR A 188 26.38 -12.95 -3.40
CA TYR A 188 26.28 -12.01 -4.51
C TYR A 188 26.67 -10.59 -4.04
N PRO A 189 27.98 -10.30 -3.92
CA PRO A 189 28.45 -9.01 -3.42
C PRO A 189 28.21 -7.87 -4.41
N PRO A 190 28.18 -6.60 -3.91
CA PRO A 190 28.10 -5.44 -4.79
C PRO A 190 29.25 -5.44 -5.82
N PRO A 191 28.98 -5.04 -7.07
CA PRO A 191 30.03 -4.92 -8.09
C PRO A 191 31.15 -3.97 -7.64
N ALA A 192 32.39 -4.38 -7.87
CA ALA A 192 33.55 -3.55 -7.57
C ALA A 192 33.54 -2.26 -8.41
N TRP A 193 34.00 -1.16 -7.84
CA TRP A 193 34.15 0.12 -8.53
C TRP A 193 35.64 0.46 -8.72
N LYS A 194 36.08 0.52 -9.97
CA LYS A 194 37.49 0.84 -10.31
C LYS A 194 38.50 0.01 -9.49
N GLY A 195 38.28 -1.29 -9.40
CA GLY A 195 39.12 -2.22 -8.66
C GLY A 195 38.93 -2.19 -7.13
N LYS A 196 38.07 -1.34 -6.58
CA LYS A 196 37.77 -1.28 -5.15
C LYS A 196 36.55 -2.14 -4.82
N TYR A 197 36.73 -3.08 -3.91
CA TYR A 197 35.64 -3.94 -3.44
C TYR A 197 34.72 -3.19 -2.48
N ILE A 198 33.42 -3.35 -2.69
CA ILE A 198 32.39 -2.79 -1.83
C ILE A 198 31.95 -3.89 -0.87
N LYS A 199 32.05 -3.62 0.44
CA LYS A 199 31.66 -4.58 1.48
C LYS A 199 30.56 -3.99 2.36
N ILE A 200 29.40 -4.64 2.35
CA ILE A 200 28.31 -4.36 3.31
C ILE A 200 28.65 -5.13 4.59
N LYS A 201 28.68 -4.42 5.72
CA LYS A 201 29.14 -4.96 7.00
C LYS A 201 28.02 -5.41 7.91
N TYR A 202 26.92 -4.65 7.94
CA TYR A 202 25.73 -4.98 8.71
C TYR A 202 24.52 -4.18 8.20
N ILE A 203 23.34 -4.61 8.65
CA ILE A 203 22.05 -4.06 8.25
C ILE A 203 21.24 -3.80 9.52
N THR A 204 20.50 -2.70 9.57
CA THR A 204 19.55 -2.42 10.64
C THR A 204 18.26 -1.83 10.09
N GLN A 205 17.15 -2.11 10.75
CA GLN A 205 15.89 -1.43 10.45
C GLN A 205 15.89 -0.07 11.13
N LEU A 206 15.46 0.96 10.38
CA LEU A 206 15.33 2.32 10.90
C LEU A 206 14.01 2.49 11.66
N PRO A 207 13.95 3.36 12.69
CA PRO A 207 12.75 3.62 13.47
C PRO A 207 11.79 4.56 12.73
N THR A 208 11.37 4.16 11.53
CA THR A 208 10.41 4.87 10.68
C THR A 208 9.07 4.17 10.69
N ARG A 209 7.99 4.84 10.24
CA ARG A 209 6.67 4.21 10.12
C ARG A 209 6.65 3.12 9.04
N SER A 210 7.21 3.43 7.86
CA SER A 210 7.31 2.45 6.76
C SER A 210 8.59 1.60 6.90
N PRO A 211 8.58 0.34 6.39
CA PRO A 211 9.76 -0.51 6.39
C PRO A 211 10.95 0.16 5.72
N SER A 212 11.98 0.47 6.49
CA SER A 212 13.18 1.19 6.04
C SER A 212 14.42 0.53 6.63
N PHE A 213 15.42 0.24 5.80
CA PHE A 213 16.61 -0.50 6.17
C PHE A 213 17.87 0.26 5.79
N ALA A 214 18.79 0.38 6.73
CA ALA A 214 20.11 0.95 6.51
C ALA A 214 21.15 -0.16 6.35
N PHE A 215 21.83 -0.17 5.22
CA PHE A 215 22.93 -1.05 4.89
C PHE A 215 24.22 -0.28 5.03
N PHE A 216 25.05 -0.68 5.99
CA PHE A 216 26.31 -0.02 6.29
C PHE A 216 27.46 -0.65 5.51
N CYS A 217 28.13 0.14 4.70
CA CYS A 217 29.19 -0.30 3.81
C CYS A 217 30.34 0.72 3.72
N ASN A 218 31.46 0.30 3.15
CA ASN A 218 32.65 1.14 2.99
C ASN A 218 32.52 2.22 1.90
N LEU A 219 31.74 1.97 0.84
CA LEU A 219 31.66 2.82 -0.37
C LEU A 219 30.21 2.94 -0.86
N PRO A 220 29.27 3.51 -0.06
CA PRO A 220 27.84 3.52 -0.38
C PRO A 220 27.49 4.25 -1.69
N GLN A 221 28.28 5.27 -2.06
CA GLN A 221 28.03 6.10 -3.24
C GLN A 221 28.22 5.33 -4.57
N TYR A 222 28.88 4.17 -4.54
CA TYR A 222 29.11 3.36 -5.75
C TYR A 222 28.15 2.18 -5.90
N ILE A 223 27.26 1.96 -4.92
CA ILE A 223 26.20 0.95 -5.05
C ILE A 223 25.08 1.55 -5.91
N ARG A 224 24.89 0.98 -7.11
CA ARG A 224 23.94 1.45 -8.11
C ARG A 224 22.54 0.86 -7.90
N GLU A 225 21.56 1.43 -8.55
CA GLU A 225 20.14 1.07 -8.46
C GLU A 225 19.86 -0.43 -8.72
N PRO A 226 20.48 -1.13 -9.68
CA PRO A 226 20.23 -2.56 -9.86
C PRO A 226 20.56 -3.39 -8.61
N TYR A 227 21.63 -3.05 -7.90
CA TYR A 227 21.99 -3.75 -6.67
C TYR A 227 21.08 -3.40 -5.50
N ARG A 228 20.56 -2.17 -5.43
CA ARG A 228 19.53 -1.78 -4.46
C ARG A 228 18.26 -2.61 -4.65
N ARG A 229 17.83 -2.81 -5.90
CA ARG A 229 16.69 -3.69 -6.22
C ARG A 229 16.95 -5.14 -5.86
N PHE A 230 18.16 -5.64 -6.06
CA PHE A 230 18.55 -6.97 -5.57
C PHE A 230 18.38 -7.07 -4.05
N LEU A 231 18.88 -6.10 -3.28
CA LEU A 231 18.72 -6.08 -1.82
C LEU A 231 17.25 -6.03 -1.40
N GLU A 232 16.44 -5.23 -2.07
CA GLU A 232 15.00 -5.15 -1.82
C GLU A 232 14.32 -6.49 -2.11
N ASN A 233 14.60 -7.11 -3.24
CA ASN A 233 14.04 -8.40 -3.62
C ASN A 233 14.42 -9.49 -2.60
N LYS A 234 15.66 -9.48 -2.11
CA LYS A 234 16.10 -10.42 -1.08
C LYS A 234 15.40 -10.18 0.25
N LEU A 235 15.22 -8.92 0.67
CA LEU A 235 14.42 -8.59 1.86
C LEU A 235 12.99 -9.12 1.72
N ARG A 236 12.34 -8.95 0.56
CA ARG A 236 10.99 -9.45 0.30
C ARG A 236 10.90 -10.98 0.28
N THR A 237 11.97 -11.67 -0.15
CA THR A 237 12.03 -13.13 -0.15
C THR A 237 12.17 -13.69 1.27
N LYS A 238 12.94 -13.01 2.14
CA LYS A 238 13.21 -13.46 3.51
C LYS A 238 12.14 -13.02 4.52
N PHE A 239 11.48 -11.88 4.24
CA PHE A 239 10.48 -11.27 5.10
C PHE A 239 9.28 -10.87 4.27
N ASP A 240 8.10 -11.09 4.81
CA ASP A 240 6.87 -10.67 4.15
C ASP A 240 6.70 -9.14 4.25
N PHE A 241 6.71 -8.48 3.09
CA PHE A 241 6.42 -7.05 2.91
C PHE A 241 5.35 -6.83 1.84
N LEU A 242 4.50 -7.83 1.60
CA LEU A 242 3.38 -7.71 0.67
C LEU A 242 2.56 -6.44 0.98
N GLY A 243 2.30 -5.65 -0.04
CA GLY A 243 1.56 -4.41 0.07
C GLY A 243 2.33 -3.21 0.63
N CYS A 244 3.60 -3.38 1.04
CA CYS A 244 4.37 -2.33 1.68
C CYS A 244 5.53 -1.84 0.80
N PRO A 245 5.74 -0.52 0.67
CA PRO A 245 6.96 0.02 0.09
C PRO A 245 8.14 -0.22 1.05
N VAL A 246 9.22 -0.78 0.54
CA VAL A 246 10.47 -0.99 1.28
C VAL A 246 11.49 0.06 0.86
N GLN A 247 12.16 0.69 1.82
CA GLN A 247 13.18 1.69 1.56
C GLN A 247 14.55 1.19 1.95
N ILE A 248 15.51 1.39 1.05
CA ILE A 248 16.90 1.01 1.28
C ILE A 248 17.76 2.26 1.34
N PHE A 249 18.47 2.41 2.44
CA PHE A 249 19.46 3.46 2.66
C PHE A 249 20.85 2.83 2.72
N LEU A 250 21.77 3.36 1.94
CA LEU A 250 23.17 2.97 1.98
C LEU A 250 23.92 4.01 2.79
N ARG A 251 24.65 3.58 3.81
CA ARG A 251 25.35 4.47 4.73
C ARG A 251 26.82 4.09 4.86
N GLN A 252 27.66 5.08 4.98
CA GLN A 252 29.07 4.89 5.31
C GLN A 252 29.18 4.37 6.75
N LYS A 253 30.06 3.38 6.94
CA LYS A 253 30.49 2.94 8.26
C LYS A 253 31.83 3.57 8.58
#